data_a2100373fa52d95a9005adcea4971b03
#
_entry.id   a2100373fa52d95a9005adcea4971b03
#
_cell.length_a   1.000
_cell.length_b   1.000
_cell.length_c   1.000
_cell.angle_alpha   90.00
_cell.angle_beta   90.00
_cell.angle_gamma   90.00
#
_symmetry.space_group_name_H-M   'P 1'
#
loop_
_entity.id
_entity.type
_entity.pdbx_description
1 polymer ?
#
loop_
_entity_poly.entity_id
_entity_poly.type
_entity_poly.pdbx_seq_one_letter_code
_entity_poly.pdbx_strand_id
1 'polypeptide(L)'
;LGDSIDTDVMIPGRYLSILDPAIIAKHIFEEVDPGFVKRVKPGDILVAGKNFGAGSGREQAPLGLKALGLSCVVATSFSRTFYRMAIDLGLPIITCPEAVRAAKNGQHGRIDTSTGDITFDGKEFHTTPLPKFVQDIVDEGGLTNWVKREVKRRRANPGAAA
;
A
#
# COMPACT_ATOMS: atom_id res chain seq x y z
N LEU A 1 9.60 -0.67 9.76
CA LEU A 1 10.72 -0.47 8.83
C LEU A 1 11.30 0.94 8.98
N GLY A 2 12.57 1.11 8.62
CA GLY A 2 13.29 2.38 8.70
C GLY A 2 12.96 3.38 7.59
N ASP A 3 13.83 4.41 7.47
CA ASP A 3 13.74 5.44 6.44
C ASP A 3 14.31 4.97 5.10
N SER A 4 13.85 5.59 4.01
CA SER A 4 14.36 5.42 2.63
C SER A 4 14.46 3.97 2.18
N ILE A 5 13.49 3.16 2.55
CA ILE A 5 13.39 1.79 2.04
C ILE A 5 13.12 1.86 0.54
N ASP A 6 14.08 1.38 -0.23
CA ASP A 6 14.09 1.41 -1.69
C ASP A 6 13.27 0.25 -2.27
N THR A 7 12.63 0.48 -3.41
CA THR A 7 11.92 -0.59 -4.14
C THR A 7 12.87 -1.70 -4.61
N ASP A 8 14.14 -1.38 -4.83
CA ASP A 8 15.18 -2.35 -5.21
C ASP A 8 15.55 -3.28 -4.05
N VAL A 9 15.42 -2.78 -2.82
CA VAL A 9 15.54 -3.56 -1.58
C VAL A 9 14.29 -4.41 -1.32
N MET A 10 13.10 -3.90 -1.69
CA MET A 10 11.85 -4.63 -1.49
C MET A 10 11.77 -5.86 -2.39
N ILE A 11 12.21 -5.74 -3.66
CA ILE A 11 12.16 -6.83 -4.63
C ILE A 11 13.42 -6.82 -5.51
N PRO A 12 14.24 -7.89 -5.49
CA PRO A 12 15.45 -7.99 -6.29
C PRO A 12 15.20 -7.93 -7.80
N GLY A 13 16.13 -7.35 -8.55
CA GLY A 13 16.03 -7.15 -9.99
C GLY A 13 15.75 -8.40 -10.82
N ARG A 14 16.17 -9.57 -10.35
CA ARG A 14 15.92 -10.86 -11.01
C ARG A 14 14.44 -11.24 -11.12
N TYR A 15 13.56 -10.59 -10.34
CA TYR A 15 12.11 -10.84 -10.34
C TYR A 15 11.31 -9.84 -11.18
N LEU A 16 11.95 -8.87 -11.86
CA LEU A 16 11.24 -7.83 -12.62
C LEU A 16 10.45 -8.36 -13.81
N SER A 17 10.83 -9.51 -14.37
CA SER A 17 10.09 -10.15 -15.46
C SER A 17 8.89 -10.98 -14.98
N ILE A 18 8.73 -11.16 -13.67
CA ILE A 18 7.63 -11.91 -13.09
C ILE A 18 6.39 -11.03 -13.00
N LEU A 19 5.27 -11.51 -13.52
CA LEU A 19 4.00 -10.81 -13.51
C LEU A 19 3.00 -11.40 -12.50
N ASP A 20 3.26 -12.62 -11.99
CA ASP A 20 2.38 -13.27 -11.02
C ASP A 20 2.60 -12.68 -9.63
N PRO A 21 1.58 -11.98 -9.06
CA PRO A 21 1.69 -11.36 -7.75
C PRO A 21 2.00 -12.36 -6.63
N ALA A 22 1.48 -13.59 -6.73
CA ALA A 22 1.69 -14.61 -5.71
C ALA A 22 3.14 -15.13 -5.68
N ILE A 23 3.83 -15.08 -6.81
CA ILE A 23 5.26 -15.40 -6.89
C ILE A 23 6.06 -14.22 -6.33
N ILE A 24 5.77 -12.99 -6.77
CA ILE A 24 6.44 -11.77 -6.30
C ILE A 24 6.37 -11.66 -4.77
N ALA A 25 5.20 -11.91 -4.19
CA ALA A 25 4.97 -11.84 -2.74
C ALA A 25 5.97 -12.70 -1.94
N LYS A 26 6.38 -13.84 -2.46
CA LYS A 26 7.31 -14.76 -1.79
C LYS A 26 8.74 -14.20 -1.65
N HIS A 27 9.07 -13.18 -2.44
CA HIS A 27 10.42 -12.62 -2.55
C HIS A 27 10.55 -11.20 -1.99
N ILE A 28 9.47 -10.67 -1.38
CA ILE A 28 9.49 -9.36 -0.74
C ILE A 28 10.49 -9.37 0.42
N PHE A 29 11.46 -8.44 0.37
CA PHE A 29 12.54 -8.27 1.34
C PHE A 29 13.47 -9.48 1.51
N GLU A 30 13.48 -10.45 0.61
CA GLU A 30 14.22 -11.71 0.80
C GLU A 30 15.72 -11.53 1.02
N GLU A 31 16.34 -10.48 0.46
CA GLU A 31 17.79 -10.23 0.60
C GLU A 31 18.15 -9.56 1.92
N VAL A 32 17.26 -8.79 2.50
CA VAL A 32 17.54 -8.01 3.73
C VAL A 32 16.83 -8.60 4.95
N ASP A 33 15.73 -9.30 4.75
CA ASP A 33 14.96 -9.97 5.80
C ASP A 33 14.27 -11.23 5.27
N PRO A 34 14.99 -12.35 5.09
CA PRO A 34 14.43 -13.59 4.54
C PRO A 34 13.24 -14.17 5.33
N GLY A 35 13.08 -13.71 6.57
CA GLY A 35 11.96 -14.10 7.43
C GLY A 35 10.73 -13.23 7.31
N PHE A 36 10.79 -12.11 6.59
CA PHE A 36 9.72 -11.12 6.51
C PHE A 36 8.39 -11.74 6.07
N VAL A 37 8.39 -12.41 4.92
CA VAL A 37 7.18 -13.01 4.34
C VAL A 37 6.54 -14.06 5.27
N LYS A 38 7.34 -14.79 6.04
CA LYS A 38 6.82 -15.80 6.99
C LYS A 38 6.16 -15.19 8.22
N ARG A 39 6.50 -13.94 8.56
CA ARG A 39 5.93 -13.23 9.73
C ARG A 39 4.68 -12.43 9.38
N VAL A 40 4.55 -12.00 8.14
CA VAL A 40 3.40 -11.23 7.67
C VAL A 40 2.16 -12.13 7.61
N LYS A 41 1.06 -11.62 8.14
CA LYS A 41 -0.26 -12.25 8.06
C LYS A 41 -1.21 -11.36 7.25
N PRO A 42 -2.16 -11.94 6.52
CA PRO A 42 -3.22 -11.16 5.88
C PRO A 42 -3.93 -10.25 6.90
N GLY A 43 -4.08 -8.99 6.53
CA GLY A 43 -4.64 -7.96 7.41
C GLY A 43 -3.60 -7.15 8.18
N ASP A 44 -2.33 -7.54 8.20
CA ASP A 44 -1.29 -6.78 8.88
C ASP A 44 -1.11 -5.38 8.27
N ILE A 45 -0.70 -4.44 9.12
CA ILE A 45 -0.33 -3.08 8.77
C ILE A 45 1.19 -2.98 8.72
N LEU A 46 1.73 -2.54 7.59
CA LEU A 46 3.16 -2.23 7.48
C LEU A 46 3.41 -0.78 7.90
N VAL A 47 4.30 -0.60 8.87
CA VAL A 47 4.70 0.74 9.33
C VAL A 47 6.14 1.02 8.91
N ALA A 48 6.39 2.19 8.29
CA ALA A 48 7.68 2.58 7.75
C ALA A 48 8.04 4.04 8.02
N GLY A 49 9.30 4.37 7.90
CA GLY A 49 9.85 5.70 8.09
C GLY A 49 9.60 6.67 6.93
N LYS A 50 10.55 7.58 6.74
CA LYS A 50 10.50 8.60 5.68
C LYS A 50 10.82 7.99 4.32
N ASN A 51 10.25 8.60 3.25
CA ASN A 51 10.58 8.31 1.85
C ASN A 51 10.49 6.82 1.50
N PHE A 52 9.44 6.15 2.00
CA PHE A 52 9.21 4.73 1.71
C PHE A 52 8.91 4.53 0.22
N GLY A 53 9.49 3.50 -0.37
CA GLY A 53 9.38 3.21 -1.79
C GLY A 53 10.28 4.10 -2.67
N ALA A 54 11.42 4.55 -2.12
CA ALA A 54 12.45 5.26 -2.88
C ALA A 54 13.00 4.43 -4.05
N GLY A 55 13.97 4.99 -4.78
CA GLY A 55 14.72 4.29 -5.82
C GLY A 55 14.04 4.25 -7.18
N SER A 56 14.26 3.16 -7.91
CA SER A 56 13.91 3.04 -9.33
C SER A 56 12.41 2.93 -9.61
N GLY A 57 11.57 2.73 -8.61
CA GLY A 57 10.13 2.66 -8.76
C GLY A 57 9.66 1.34 -9.38
N ARG A 58 10.08 0.20 -8.82
CA ARG A 58 9.64 -1.13 -9.25
C ARG A 58 8.19 -1.36 -8.87
N GLU A 59 7.33 -1.56 -9.85
CA GLU A 59 5.90 -1.85 -9.66
C GLU A 59 5.68 -3.15 -8.87
N GLN A 60 6.58 -4.11 -9.02
CA GLN A 60 6.57 -5.37 -8.27
C GLN A 60 6.62 -5.16 -6.75
N ALA A 61 7.20 -4.05 -6.27
CA ALA A 61 7.27 -3.78 -4.85
C ALA A 61 5.88 -3.58 -4.21
N PRO A 62 5.06 -2.60 -4.59
CA PRO A 62 3.71 -2.46 -4.05
C PRO A 62 2.79 -3.62 -4.45
N LEU A 63 3.00 -4.25 -5.62
CA LEU A 63 2.25 -5.44 -6.04
C LEU A 63 2.48 -6.62 -5.09
N GLY A 64 3.73 -6.88 -4.72
CA GLY A 64 4.08 -7.95 -3.79
C GLY A 64 3.59 -7.68 -2.38
N LEU A 65 3.69 -6.43 -1.88
CA LEU A 65 3.15 -6.04 -0.57
C LEU A 65 1.62 -6.25 -0.51
N LYS A 66 0.90 -5.88 -1.57
CA LYS A 66 -0.53 -6.15 -1.66
C LYS A 66 -0.83 -7.65 -1.69
N ALA A 67 -0.09 -8.41 -2.48
CA ALA A 67 -0.28 -9.86 -2.62
C ALA A 67 0.05 -10.64 -1.33
N LEU A 68 0.89 -10.09 -0.44
CA LEU A 68 1.08 -10.60 0.93
C LEU A 68 -0.17 -10.43 1.81
N GLY A 69 -1.15 -9.67 1.36
CA GLY A 69 -2.38 -9.42 2.11
C GLY A 69 -2.27 -8.30 3.13
N LEU A 70 -1.30 -7.40 3.01
CA LEU A 70 -1.23 -6.21 3.86
C LEU A 70 -2.50 -5.38 3.69
N SER A 71 -3.10 -4.97 4.82
CA SER A 71 -4.30 -4.13 4.82
C SER A 71 -4.00 -2.67 4.51
N CYS A 72 -2.83 -2.18 4.93
CA CYS A 72 -2.40 -0.80 4.69
C CYS A 72 -0.88 -0.66 4.91
N VAL A 73 -0.28 0.33 4.26
CA VAL A 73 1.06 0.81 4.60
C VAL A 73 0.95 2.21 5.21
N VAL A 74 1.45 2.38 6.44
CA VAL A 74 1.56 3.66 7.12
C VAL A 74 3.01 4.12 7.10
N ALA A 75 3.29 5.31 6.61
CA ALA A 75 4.66 5.83 6.59
C ALA A 75 4.73 7.29 7.05
N THR A 76 5.94 7.72 7.43
CA THR A 76 6.21 9.14 7.68
C THR A 76 6.10 9.95 6.39
N SER A 77 6.52 9.38 5.26
CA SER A 77 6.30 9.88 3.90
C SER A 77 6.60 8.78 2.88
N PHE A 78 6.09 8.94 1.67
CA PHE A 78 6.32 8.04 0.54
C PHE A 78 7.09 8.75 -0.57
N SER A 79 7.83 8.00 -1.39
CA SER A 79 8.25 8.51 -2.69
C SER A 79 7.02 8.73 -3.58
N ARG A 80 7.09 9.73 -4.46
CA ARG A 80 5.95 10.06 -5.35
C ARG A 80 5.59 8.92 -6.30
N THR A 81 6.60 8.20 -6.78
CA THR A 81 6.40 7.05 -7.68
C THR A 81 5.71 5.90 -6.97
N PHE A 82 6.22 5.51 -5.79
CA PHE A 82 5.60 4.44 -5.00
C PHE A 82 4.16 4.78 -4.61
N TYR A 83 3.90 6.03 -4.19
CA TYR A 83 2.56 6.50 -3.82
C TYR A 83 1.55 6.24 -4.95
N ARG A 84 1.90 6.65 -6.18
CA ARG A 84 1.04 6.45 -7.36
C ARG A 84 0.81 4.98 -7.66
N MET A 85 1.90 4.19 -7.72
CA MET A 85 1.81 2.75 -8.02
C MET A 85 0.97 2.01 -6.98
N ALA A 86 1.11 2.33 -5.70
CA ALA A 86 0.33 1.72 -4.63
C ALA A 86 -1.18 1.99 -4.82
N ILE A 87 -1.57 3.24 -5.12
CA ILE A 87 -2.96 3.60 -5.41
C ILE A 87 -3.46 2.89 -6.67
N ASP A 88 -2.67 2.92 -7.76
CA ASP A 88 -3.04 2.29 -9.04
C ASP A 88 -3.26 0.78 -8.89
N LEU A 89 -2.50 0.15 -8.02
CA LEU A 89 -2.64 -1.27 -7.68
C LEU A 89 -3.71 -1.55 -6.61
N GLY A 90 -4.24 -0.51 -5.95
CA GLY A 90 -5.23 -0.66 -4.87
C GLY A 90 -4.62 -1.19 -3.57
N LEU A 91 -3.37 -0.84 -3.27
CA LEU A 91 -2.76 -1.01 -1.96
C LEU A 91 -3.07 0.24 -1.11
N PRO A 92 -3.82 0.13 -0.01
CA PRO A 92 -4.09 1.28 0.84
C PRO A 92 -2.80 1.83 1.46
N ILE A 93 -2.58 3.13 1.38
CA ILE A 93 -1.43 3.80 1.97
C ILE A 93 -1.86 5.10 2.63
N ILE A 94 -1.24 5.45 3.76
CA ILE A 94 -1.56 6.67 4.49
C ILE A 94 -0.30 7.26 5.14
N THR A 95 -0.19 8.57 5.12
CA THR A 95 0.93 9.29 5.75
C THR A 95 0.52 9.76 7.13
N CYS A 96 1.20 9.28 8.18
CA CYS A 96 0.99 9.75 9.55
C CYS A 96 2.29 9.63 10.37
N PRO A 97 3.13 10.68 10.40
CA PRO A 97 4.41 10.65 11.13
C PRO A 97 4.25 10.37 12.63
N GLU A 98 3.14 10.79 13.22
CA GLU A 98 2.87 10.61 14.65
C GLU A 98 2.55 9.16 14.98
N ALA A 99 1.72 8.53 14.18
CA ALA A 99 1.41 7.10 14.30
C ALA A 99 2.68 6.26 14.09
N VAL A 100 3.52 6.61 13.11
CA VAL A 100 4.80 5.91 12.85
C VAL A 100 5.72 5.97 14.07
N ARG A 101 5.87 7.15 14.70
CA ARG A 101 6.72 7.30 15.89
C ARG A 101 6.22 6.50 17.10
N ALA A 102 4.92 6.27 17.19
CA ALA A 102 4.31 5.55 18.31
C ALA A 102 4.19 4.04 18.08
N ALA A 103 4.25 3.60 16.83
CA ALA A 103 4.05 2.21 16.46
C ALA A 103 5.15 1.29 17.01
N LYS A 104 4.74 0.12 17.46
CA LYS A 104 5.62 -0.98 17.87
C LYS A 104 5.21 -2.25 17.14
N ASN A 105 6.18 -3.11 16.88
CA ASN A 105 5.92 -4.38 16.22
C ASN A 105 4.98 -5.26 17.08
N GLY A 106 4.01 -5.89 16.44
CA GLY A 106 3.04 -6.79 17.09
C GLY A 106 1.86 -6.10 17.79
N GLN A 107 1.73 -4.77 17.67
CA GLN A 107 0.55 -4.05 18.17
C GLN A 107 -0.69 -4.34 17.32
N HIS A 108 -1.87 -4.29 17.98
CA HIS A 108 -3.13 -4.24 17.26
C HIS A 108 -3.37 -2.84 16.69
N GLY A 109 -3.73 -2.77 15.42
CA GLY A 109 -3.98 -1.52 14.72
C GLY A 109 -5.29 -1.52 13.96
N ARG A 110 -5.90 -0.34 13.85
CA ARG A 110 -7.03 -0.06 12.96
C ARG A 110 -6.76 1.21 12.19
N ILE A 111 -7.07 1.20 10.91
CA ILE A 111 -6.90 2.36 10.03
C ILE A 111 -8.19 2.53 9.23
N ASP A 112 -8.69 3.75 9.20
CA ASP A 112 -9.74 4.18 8.31
C ASP A 112 -9.16 5.26 7.37
N THR A 113 -8.88 4.87 6.14
CA THR A 113 -8.31 5.78 5.14
C THR A 113 -9.32 6.82 4.65
N SER A 114 -10.61 6.60 4.86
CA SER A 114 -11.68 7.53 4.47
C SER A 114 -11.87 8.66 5.46
N THR A 115 -11.60 8.43 6.73
CA THR A 115 -11.65 9.45 7.80
C THR A 115 -10.26 9.96 8.17
N GLY A 116 -9.20 9.18 7.92
CA GLY A 116 -7.85 9.47 8.37
C GLY A 116 -7.56 9.03 9.80
N ASP A 117 -8.44 8.23 10.40
CA ASP A 117 -8.29 7.77 11.77
C ASP A 117 -7.38 6.53 11.85
N ILE A 118 -6.46 6.55 12.78
CA ILE A 118 -5.51 5.46 13.03
C ILE A 118 -5.51 5.18 14.53
N THR A 119 -5.62 3.91 14.92
CA THR A 119 -5.52 3.49 16.30
C THR A 119 -4.48 2.39 16.43
N PHE A 120 -3.55 2.51 17.38
CA PHE A 120 -2.62 1.46 17.78
C PHE A 120 -2.72 1.21 19.29
N ASP A 121 -3.14 -0.01 19.69
CA ASP A 121 -3.38 -0.41 21.08
C ASP A 121 -4.17 0.64 21.89
N GLY A 122 -5.23 1.20 21.30
CA GLY A 122 -6.10 2.20 21.91
C GLY A 122 -5.57 3.64 21.88
N LYS A 123 -4.36 3.88 21.35
CA LYS A 123 -3.86 5.22 21.12
C LYS A 123 -4.31 5.72 19.75
N GLU A 124 -5.00 6.85 19.74
CA GLU A 124 -5.61 7.42 18.55
C GLU A 124 -4.69 8.47 17.89
N PHE A 125 -4.69 8.46 16.56
CA PHE A 125 -4.03 9.44 15.70
C PHE A 125 -4.98 9.81 14.58
N HIS A 126 -4.82 11.02 14.06
CA HIS A 126 -5.60 11.51 12.94
C HIS A 126 -4.68 12.13 11.89
N THR A 127 -4.99 11.89 10.63
CA THR A 127 -4.26 12.48 9.51
C THR A 127 -5.22 12.84 8.38
N THR A 128 -4.70 13.49 7.34
CA THR A 128 -5.51 13.80 6.16
C THR A 128 -6.04 12.51 5.51
N PRO A 129 -7.36 12.36 5.35
CA PRO A 129 -7.93 11.18 4.70
C PRO A 129 -7.55 11.12 3.21
N LEU A 130 -7.64 9.94 2.63
CA LEU A 130 -7.54 9.80 1.18
C LEU A 130 -8.71 10.54 0.50
N PRO A 131 -8.46 11.33 -0.56
CA PRO A 131 -9.53 11.93 -1.34
C PRO A 131 -10.51 10.87 -1.83
N LYS A 132 -11.81 11.20 -1.86
CA LYS A 132 -12.89 10.26 -2.24
C LYS A 132 -12.59 9.48 -3.53
N PHE A 133 -12.08 10.16 -4.56
CA PHE A 133 -11.71 9.53 -5.82
C PHE A 133 -10.60 8.47 -5.65
N VAL A 134 -9.59 8.75 -4.81
CA VAL A 134 -8.51 7.81 -4.52
C VAL A 134 -9.03 6.62 -3.71
N GLN A 135 -9.91 6.89 -2.73
CA GLN A 135 -10.57 5.84 -1.95
C GLN A 135 -11.36 4.89 -2.85
N ASP A 136 -12.13 5.43 -3.82
CA ASP A 136 -12.90 4.62 -4.77
C ASP A 136 -12.01 3.69 -5.61
N ILE A 137 -10.80 4.14 -6.00
CA ILE A 137 -9.82 3.30 -6.72
C ILE A 137 -9.31 2.17 -5.81
N VAL A 138 -8.96 2.50 -4.58
CA VAL A 138 -8.44 1.53 -3.60
C VAL A 138 -9.51 0.48 -3.27
N ASP A 139 -10.75 0.90 -3.02
CA ASP A 139 -11.88 0.03 -2.69
C ASP A 139 -12.23 -0.96 -3.82
N GLU A 140 -12.04 -0.54 -5.08
CA GLU A 140 -12.19 -1.42 -6.25
C GLU A 140 -10.99 -2.38 -6.45
N GLY A 141 -9.99 -2.30 -5.60
CA GLY A 141 -8.78 -3.11 -5.72
C GLY A 141 -7.82 -2.63 -6.80
N GLY A 142 -7.93 -1.36 -7.22
CA GLY A 142 -7.01 -0.67 -8.11
C GLY A 142 -7.66 -0.02 -9.33
N LEU A 143 -6.88 0.84 -9.99
CA LEU A 143 -7.33 1.69 -11.10
C LEU A 143 -7.95 0.89 -12.25
N THR A 144 -7.35 -0.25 -12.62
CA THR A 144 -7.86 -1.09 -13.71
C THR A 144 -9.29 -1.56 -13.43
N ASN A 145 -9.58 -2.01 -12.23
CA ASN A 145 -10.91 -2.47 -11.85
C ASN A 145 -11.89 -1.29 -11.77
N TRP A 146 -11.46 -0.19 -11.20
CA TRP A 146 -12.23 1.05 -11.13
C TRP A 146 -12.64 1.52 -12.53
N VAL A 147 -11.70 1.57 -13.48
CA VAL A 147 -11.98 1.94 -14.88
C VAL A 147 -12.97 0.98 -15.52
N LYS A 148 -12.79 -0.34 -15.36
CA LYS A 148 -13.73 -1.35 -15.89
C LYS A 148 -15.15 -1.13 -15.36
N ARG A 149 -15.31 -0.87 -14.05
CA ARG A 149 -16.60 -0.55 -13.44
C ARG A 149 -17.19 0.73 -14.03
N GLU A 150 -16.39 1.78 -14.14
CA GLU A 150 -16.83 3.08 -14.63
C GLU A 150 -17.27 3.04 -16.10
N VAL A 151 -16.53 2.32 -16.95
CA VAL A 151 -16.92 2.08 -18.36
C VAL A 151 -18.24 1.31 -18.45
N LYS A 152 -18.42 0.27 -17.62
CA LYS A 152 -19.68 -0.50 -17.57
C LYS A 152 -20.85 0.39 -17.13
N ARG A 153 -20.64 1.24 -16.12
CA ARG A 153 -21.65 2.19 -15.63
C ARG A 153 -22.08 3.18 -16.71
N ARG A 154 -21.11 3.78 -17.41
CA ARG A 154 -21.37 4.75 -18.49
C ARG A 154 -22.11 4.13 -19.67
N ARG A 155 -21.76 2.89 -20.04
CA ARG A 155 -22.46 2.16 -21.11
C ARG A 155 -23.91 1.82 -20.74
N ALA A 156 -24.16 1.53 -19.46
CA ALA A 156 -25.52 1.26 -18.96
C ALA A 156 -26.37 2.53 -18.80
N ASN A 157 -25.74 3.70 -18.66
CA ASN A 157 -26.42 4.97 -18.42
C ASN A 157 -25.78 6.12 -19.25
N PRO A 158 -25.99 6.16 -20.59
CA PRO A 158 -25.32 7.11 -21.49
C PRO A 158 -25.57 8.60 -21.18
N GLY A 159 -26.65 8.91 -20.44
CA GLY A 159 -27.03 10.28 -20.09
C GLY A 159 -26.49 10.81 -18.76
N ALA A 160 -25.68 10.03 -18.01
CA ALA A 160 -25.16 10.45 -16.71
C ALA A 160 -23.76 11.11 -16.77
N ALA A 161 -23.31 11.52 -17.95
CA ALA A 161 -22.05 12.22 -18.17
C ALA A 161 -22.31 13.70 -18.47
N ALA A 162 -22.67 14.48 -17.44
CA ALA A 162 -22.62 15.94 -17.43
C ALA A 162 -22.09 16.39 -16.06
#